data_e38db3c7642e1763f8c7c29b096151b4
#
_entry.id   e38db3c7642e1763f8c7c29b096151b4
#
_cell.length_a   1.000
_cell.length_b   1.000
_cell.length_c   1.000
_cell.angle_alpha   90.00
_cell.angle_beta   90.00
_cell.angle_gamma   90.00
#
_symmetry.space_group_name_H-M   'P 1'
#
loop_
_entity.id
_entity.type
_entity.pdbx_description
1 polymer ?
#
loop_
_entity_poly.entity_id
_entity_poly.type
_entity_poly.pdbx_seq_one_letter_code
_entity_poly.pdbx_strand_id
1 'polypeptide(L)'
;MRIIGNNPAADNAEITAIASGTLPNGKPVIVNSDGTVSAVGLTSVSQAIGSPAVFESADTTYASSTFDSNSNKVVIAYSDGGNSSYGTAVVGTVSGTSISFGTPVVYESGATYYIVCTFDSNLNKVVIAYRDSDNSSYGTAVVGTVSGTAISFGTPVVFESASVSSKGITFDSNLNKVVIAYSDAGNSGYGTAIVGTVSGTSISFGSPVVFASADTQNVSTTFDSASNKVVIAYRDVGNDNYGTAIVGTVSGTAISFGSEAVFESGFTPGTSCTFDSNSNKVVIVYPANPSSFGQNYGHAVVATVSGTSISFGTPVVYESANTYDGNSATFDSLSNKVVIAYTDGGNSSYGTVIVGTVSGTNISFGSPAVFESASSTYISTAFDSSSNRVVIAYRDVGNSNYGTS
;
A
#
# COMPACT_ATOMS: atom_id res chain seq x y z
N MET A 1 -22.65 -26.13 -22.50
CA MET A 1 -22.22 -24.83 -21.94
C MET A 1 -23.27 -23.81 -22.36
N ARG A 2 -23.82 -23.04 -21.43
CA ARG A 2 -24.84 -22.04 -21.71
C ARG A 2 -24.19 -20.66 -21.73
N ILE A 3 -24.22 -19.98 -22.88
CA ILE A 3 -23.74 -18.59 -23.00
C ILE A 3 -24.99 -17.71 -22.96
N ILE A 4 -25.12 -16.85 -21.93
CA ILE A 4 -26.23 -15.91 -21.81
C ILE A 4 -25.75 -14.57 -22.33
N GLY A 5 -26.19 -14.18 -23.53
CA GLY A 5 -26.03 -12.81 -24.00
C GLY A 5 -27.16 -11.94 -23.43
N ASN A 6 -26.85 -10.79 -22.89
CA ASN A 6 -27.84 -9.85 -22.37
C ASN A 6 -28.47 -9.06 -23.53
N ASN A 7 -29.45 -9.68 -24.20
CA ASN A 7 -30.32 -8.98 -25.15
C ASN A 7 -31.70 -8.90 -24.52
N PRO A 8 -32.22 -7.72 -24.17
CA PRO A 8 -33.51 -7.57 -23.49
C PRO A 8 -34.75 -7.95 -24.38
N ALA A 9 -34.53 -8.42 -25.57
CA ALA A 9 -35.61 -8.78 -26.51
C ALA A 9 -35.53 -10.21 -27.05
N ALA A 10 -34.66 -11.09 -26.53
CA ALA A 10 -34.54 -12.46 -26.98
C ALA A 10 -34.79 -13.44 -25.84
N ASP A 11 -35.84 -14.24 -25.92
CA ASP A 11 -36.02 -15.44 -25.11
C ASP A 11 -34.76 -16.32 -25.17
N ASN A 12 -34.15 -16.59 -24.03
CA ASN A 12 -33.16 -17.64 -23.72
C ASN A 12 -32.51 -18.32 -24.96
N ALA A 13 -31.78 -17.56 -25.77
CA ALA A 13 -31.03 -18.14 -26.88
C ALA A 13 -29.84 -18.92 -26.32
N GLU A 14 -29.90 -20.23 -26.35
CA GLU A 14 -28.75 -21.10 -26.12
C GLU A 14 -27.89 -21.13 -27.39
N ILE A 15 -26.63 -20.79 -27.27
CA ILE A 15 -25.65 -20.98 -28.34
C ILE A 15 -24.86 -22.24 -28.01
N THR A 16 -24.97 -23.23 -28.88
CA THR A 16 -24.13 -24.42 -28.82
C THR A 16 -22.91 -24.20 -29.70
N ALA A 17 -21.73 -24.29 -29.13
CA ALA A 17 -20.46 -24.15 -29.84
C ALA A 17 -19.50 -25.28 -29.47
N ILE A 18 -18.64 -25.66 -30.40
CA ILE A 18 -17.62 -26.69 -30.19
C ILE A 18 -16.46 -26.07 -29.45
N ALA A 19 -16.01 -26.70 -28.36
CA ALA A 19 -14.83 -26.25 -27.63
C ALA A 19 -13.54 -26.57 -28.42
N SER A 20 -12.69 -25.58 -28.61
CA SER A 20 -11.34 -25.76 -29.16
C SER A 20 -10.32 -26.01 -28.03
N GLY A 21 -10.59 -27.00 -27.17
CA GLY A 21 -9.75 -27.34 -26.00
C GLY A 21 -10.54 -27.45 -24.70
N THR A 22 -9.85 -27.56 -23.59
CA THR A 22 -10.49 -27.66 -22.26
C THR A 22 -11.09 -26.30 -21.86
N LEU A 23 -12.39 -26.32 -21.52
CA LEU A 23 -13.09 -25.14 -20.99
C LEU A 23 -13.25 -25.29 -19.47
N PRO A 24 -12.44 -24.58 -18.68
CA PRO A 24 -12.57 -24.60 -17.22
C PRO A 24 -13.91 -24.00 -16.79
N ASN A 25 -14.54 -24.58 -15.78
CA ASN A 25 -15.79 -24.07 -15.25
C ASN A 25 -15.63 -22.64 -14.69
N GLY A 26 -16.61 -21.78 -15.00
CA GLY A 26 -16.64 -20.39 -14.52
C GLY A 26 -15.67 -19.42 -15.22
N LYS A 27 -14.96 -19.84 -16.28
CA LYS A 27 -14.12 -18.94 -17.07
C LYS A 27 -14.88 -18.35 -18.26
N PRO A 28 -14.68 -17.07 -18.60
CA PRO A 28 -15.24 -16.50 -19.82
C PRO A 28 -14.64 -17.19 -21.05
N VAL A 29 -15.39 -17.21 -22.13
CA VAL A 29 -14.96 -17.80 -23.41
C VAL A 29 -15.12 -16.78 -24.52
N ILE A 30 -14.26 -16.88 -25.53
CA ILE A 30 -14.39 -16.17 -26.81
C ILE A 30 -14.85 -17.12 -27.90
N VAL A 31 -15.59 -16.60 -28.86
CA VAL A 31 -15.91 -17.30 -30.10
C VAL A 31 -14.77 -17.03 -31.09
N ASN A 32 -14.12 -18.08 -31.54
CA ASN A 32 -13.06 -18.02 -32.53
C ASN A 32 -13.63 -17.76 -33.94
N SER A 33 -12.80 -17.32 -34.87
CA SER A 33 -13.20 -17.07 -36.25
C SER A 33 -13.65 -18.30 -36.99
N ASP A 34 -13.32 -19.48 -36.50
CA ASP A 34 -13.75 -20.79 -37.05
C ASP A 34 -15.07 -21.30 -36.45
N GLY A 35 -15.74 -20.51 -35.61
CA GLY A 35 -16.98 -20.86 -34.92
C GLY A 35 -16.81 -21.74 -33.69
N THR A 36 -15.58 -22.10 -33.30
CA THR A 36 -15.31 -22.79 -32.04
C THR A 36 -15.26 -21.81 -30.88
N VAL A 37 -15.34 -22.31 -29.64
CA VAL A 37 -15.11 -21.48 -28.43
C VAL A 37 -13.86 -21.95 -27.70
N SER A 38 -13.03 -21.00 -27.27
CA SER A 38 -11.92 -21.25 -26.40
C SER A 38 -12.09 -20.49 -25.08
N ALA A 39 -11.56 -21.05 -24.00
CA ALA A 39 -11.44 -20.27 -22.79
C ALA A 39 -10.63 -19.01 -23.11
N VAL A 40 -11.06 -17.84 -22.62
CA VAL A 40 -10.19 -16.70 -22.57
C VAL A 40 -8.99 -17.16 -21.75
N GLY A 41 -7.90 -17.49 -22.43
CA GLY A 41 -6.64 -17.74 -21.77
C GLY A 41 -6.32 -16.47 -21.03
N LEU A 42 -6.43 -16.52 -19.69
CA LEU A 42 -5.53 -15.70 -18.91
C LEU A 42 -4.15 -16.18 -19.38
N THR A 43 -3.54 -15.47 -20.33
CA THR A 43 -2.10 -15.55 -20.46
C THR A 43 -1.63 -15.32 -19.03
N SER A 44 -1.05 -16.36 -18.42
CA SER A 44 -0.26 -16.14 -17.22
C SER A 44 0.72 -15.08 -17.65
N VAL A 45 0.44 -13.83 -17.27
CA VAL A 45 1.44 -12.77 -17.43
C VAL A 45 2.56 -13.28 -16.54
N SER A 46 3.62 -13.79 -17.15
CA SER A 46 4.77 -14.24 -16.41
C SER A 46 5.21 -13.02 -15.61
N GLN A 47 5.38 -13.17 -14.31
CA GLN A 47 5.92 -12.14 -13.43
C GLN A 47 7.26 -11.71 -14.02
N ALA A 48 7.29 -10.54 -14.64
CA ALA A 48 8.48 -9.98 -15.26
C ALA A 48 8.98 -8.87 -14.34
N ILE A 49 10.22 -9.00 -13.89
CA ILE A 49 10.94 -7.96 -13.14
C ILE A 49 11.64 -7.06 -14.15
N GLY A 50 11.47 -5.75 -14.00
CA GLY A 50 12.19 -4.75 -14.77
C GLY A 50 13.64 -4.58 -14.31
N SER A 51 14.41 -3.76 -15.03
CA SER A 51 15.75 -3.39 -14.58
C SER A 51 15.66 -2.29 -13.52
N PRO A 52 16.43 -2.39 -12.43
CA PRO A 52 16.47 -1.34 -11.42
C PRO A 52 16.93 0.01 -11.98
N ALA A 53 16.33 1.09 -11.50
CA ALA A 53 16.71 2.46 -11.84
C ALA A 53 16.91 3.28 -10.56
N VAL A 54 18.06 3.93 -10.42
CA VAL A 54 18.39 4.78 -9.27
C VAL A 54 17.63 6.10 -9.41
N PHE A 55 16.86 6.47 -8.38
CA PHE A 55 16.21 7.78 -8.29
C PHE A 55 16.96 8.75 -7.36
N GLU A 56 17.79 8.21 -6.45
CA GLU A 56 18.63 8.99 -5.56
C GLU A 56 20.00 8.31 -5.39
N SER A 57 21.07 9.03 -5.66
CA SER A 57 22.45 8.54 -5.58
C SER A 57 23.13 8.81 -4.24
N ALA A 58 22.33 8.82 -3.18
CA ALA A 58 22.76 8.93 -1.80
C ALA A 58 21.96 7.99 -0.91
N ASP A 59 22.32 7.93 0.38
CA ASP A 59 21.58 7.14 1.37
C ASP A 59 20.11 7.58 1.43
N THR A 60 19.21 6.66 1.19
CA THR A 60 17.77 6.91 1.13
C THR A 60 17.05 6.15 2.22
N THR A 61 16.24 6.84 3.02
CA THR A 61 15.44 6.18 4.04
C THR A 61 13.98 6.61 3.98
N TYR A 62 13.08 5.82 4.59
CA TYR A 62 11.64 6.08 4.69
C TYR A 62 10.96 6.34 3.34
N ALA A 63 11.36 5.62 2.27
CA ALA A 63 10.73 5.74 0.98
C ALA A 63 9.24 5.36 1.06
N SER A 64 8.40 6.20 0.44
CA SER A 64 6.96 5.96 0.29
C SER A 64 6.53 6.36 -1.12
N SER A 65 5.74 5.52 -1.77
CA SER A 65 5.33 5.72 -3.16
C SER A 65 3.82 5.74 -3.32
N THR A 66 3.34 6.54 -4.27
CA THR A 66 1.93 6.59 -4.68
C THR A 66 1.81 6.79 -6.18
N PHE A 67 0.69 6.37 -6.76
CA PHE A 67 0.41 6.55 -8.17
C PHE A 67 -0.58 7.71 -8.39
N ASP A 68 -0.12 8.73 -9.12
CA ASP A 68 -0.95 9.81 -9.65
C ASP A 68 -1.64 9.33 -10.93
N SER A 69 -2.88 8.91 -10.82
CA SER A 69 -3.68 8.40 -11.93
C SER A 69 -4.13 9.49 -12.92
N ASN A 70 -4.02 10.76 -12.57
CA ASN A 70 -4.35 11.87 -13.45
C ASN A 70 -3.21 12.17 -14.45
N SER A 71 -1.97 12.18 -13.98
CA SER A 71 -0.79 12.41 -14.81
C SER A 71 -0.12 11.12 -15.30
N ASN A 72 -0.58 9.95 -14.84
CA ASN A 72 0.03 8.64 -15.06
C ASN A 72 1.50 8.63 -14.64
N LYS A 73 1.75 9.04 -13.41
CA LYS A 73 3.09 9.12 -12.81
C LYS A 73 3.12 8.44 -11.44
N VAL A 74 4.28 7.91 -11.11
CA VAL A 74 4.58 7.48 -9.74
C VAL A 74 5.32 8.61 -9.04
N VAL A 75 4.92 8.91 -7.80
CA VAL A 75 5.64 9.83 -6.94
C VAL A 75 6.27 9.04 -5.81
N ILE A 76 7.56 9.23 -5.60
CA ILE A 76 8.32 8.65 -4.50
C ILE A 76 8.79 9.78 -3.59
N ALA A 77 8.37 9.77 -2.34
CA ALA A 77 8.83 10.68 -1.29
C ALA A 77 9.81 9.94 -0.37
N TYR A 78 10.89 10.57 0.03
CA TYR A 78 11.96 9.95 0.81
C TYR A 78 12.75 10.96 1.63
N SER A 79 13.53 10.47 2.58
CA SER A 79 14.53 11.23 3.31
C SER A 79 15.87 11.09 2.59
N ASP A 80 16.42 12.21 2.12
CA ASP A 80 17.65 12.29 1.34
C ASP A 80 18.87 12.45 2.25
N GLY A 81 19.56 11.35 2.53
CA GLY A 81 20.77 11.35 3.36
C GLY A 81 21.95 12.11 2.75
N GLY A 82 21.97 12.28 1.43
CA GLY A 82 22.96 13.11 0.74
C GLY A 82 22.74 14.61 0.94
N ASN A 83 21.52 14.98 1.34
CA ASN A 83 21.11 16.37 1.59
C ASN A 83 20.58 16.53 3.02
N SER A 84 21.39 16.17 4.01
CA SER A 84 21.07 16.34 5.45
C SER A 84 19.74 15.70 5.88
N SER A 85 19.31 14.62 5.23
CA SER A 85 18.03 13.94 5.47
C SER A 85 16.79 14.82 5.16
N TYR A 86 16.92 15.79 4.26
CA TYR A 86 15.80 16.63 3.82
C TYR A 86 14.70 15.80 3.18
N GLY A 87 13.48 16.25 3.40
CA GLY A 87 12.32 15.66 2.73
C GLY A 87 12.33 15.96 1.24
N THR A 88 12.52 14.93 0.41
CA THR A 88 12.66 15.05 -1.04
C THR A 88 11.64 14.16 -1.73
N ALA A 89 11.16 14.58 -2.89
CA ALA A 89 10.29 13.73 -3.73
C ALA A 89 10.70 13.80 -5.19
N VAL A 90 10.46 12.69 -5.90
CA VAL A 90 10.75 12.55 -7.33
C VAL A 90 9.56 11.96 -8.08
N VAL A 91 9.41 12.36 -9.35
CA VAL A 91 8.34 11.88 -10.23
C VAL A 91 8.91 10.86 -11.21
N GLY A 92 8.36 9.65 -11.20
CA GLY A 92 8.71 8.56 -12.09
C GLY A 92 7.72 8.39 -13.25
N THR A 93 8.24 8.03 -14.41
CA THR A 93 7.46 7.66 -15.60
C THR A 93 7.76 6.22 -15.96
N VAL A 94 6.75 5.36 -15.89
CA VAL A 94 6.86 3.95 -16.27
C VAL A 94 6.67 3.80 -17.78
N SER A 95 7.53 3.00 -18.41
CA SER A 95 7.46 2.65 -19.82
C SER A 95 7.88 1.18 -20.01
N GLY A 96 6.91 0.32 -20.30
CA GLY A 96 7.16 -1.13 -20.37
C GLY A 96 7.57 -1.69 -19.00
N THR A 97 8.82 -2.17 -18.87
CA THR A 97 9.42 -2.68 -17.64
C THR A 97 10.51 -1.76 -17.09
N SER A 98 10.57 -0.52 -17.56
CA SER A 98 11.54 0.48 -17.12
C SER A 98 10.84 1.67 -16.51
N ILE A 99 11.52 2.37 -15.60
CA ILE A 99 11.09 3.63 -15.03
C ILE A 99 12.20 4.68 -15.24
N SER A 100 11.79 5.92 -15.53
CA SER A 100 12.68 7.07 -15.60
C SER A 100 12.19 8.17 -14.68
N PHE A 101 13.11 8.96 -14.13
CA PHE A 101 12.81 9.95 -13.11
C PHE A 101 13.06 11.37 -13.60
N GLY A 102 12.23 12.30 -13.12
CA GLY A 102 12.45 13.73 -13.23
C GLY A 102 13.51 14.21 -12.23
N THR A 103 13.63 15.51 -12.08
CA THR A 103 14.53 16.12 -11.09
C THR A 103 13.90 16.01 -9.70
N PRO A 104 14.61 15.50 -8.67
CA PRO A 104 14.14 15.51 -7.30
C PRO A 104 13.88 16.94 -6.79
N VAL A 105 12.85 17.09 -5.97
CA VAL A 105 12.43 18.38 -5.40
C VAL A 105 12.32 18.26 -3.89
N VAL A 106 13.00 19.15 -3.16
CA VAL A 106 12.89 19.24 -1.70
C VAL A 106 11.52 19.83 -1.33
N TYR A 107 10.78 19.13 -0.45
CA TYR A 107 9.52 19.64 0.12
C TYR A 107 9.69 20.09 1.55
N GLU A 108 10.75 19.64 2.24
CA GLU A 108 11.09 20.04 3.58
C GLU A 108 12.62 20.19 3.72
N SER A 109 13.07 21.36 4.15
CA SER A 109 14.50 21.67 4.35
C SER A 109 15.00 21.35 5.74
N GLY A 110 14.35 20.42 6.41
CA GLY A 110 14.70 19.81 7.67
C GLY A 110 14.79 18.31 7.55
N ALA A 111 15.37 17.64 8.56
CA ALA A 111 15.44 16.19 8.58
C ALA A 111 14.05 15.59 8.76
N THR A 112 13.67 14.70 7.83
CA THR A 112 12.34 14.07 7.80
C THR A 112 12.41 12.57 8.04
N TYR A 113 11.44 12.04 8.79
CA TYR A 113 11.34 10.63 9.13
C TYR A 113 9.89 10.13 9.03
N TYR A 114 9.70 8.80 8.96
CA TYR A 114 8.37 8.18 8.91
C TYR A 114 7.48 8.78 7.81
N ILE A 115 8.03 8.86 6.61
CA ILE A 115 7.37 9.48 5.47
C ILE A 115 6.31 8.53 4.93
N VAL A 116 5.10 9.05 4.66
CA VAL A 116 4.03 8.33 3.97
C VAL A 116 3.34 9.27 2.98
N CYS A 117 2.90 8.75 1.84
CA CYS A 117 2.21 9.55 0.83
C CYS A 117 0.98 8.85 0.27
N THR A 118 0.02 9.64 -0.19
CA THR A 118 -1.19 9.18 -0.88
C THR A 118 -1.57 10.16 -2.00
N PHE A 119 -2.40 9.68 -2.93
CA PHE A 119 -2.90 10.50 -4.03
C PHE A 119 -4.38 10.83 -3.82
N ASP A 120 -4.69 12.12 -3.75
CA ASP A 120 -6.05 12.67 -3.81
C ASP A 120 -6.49 12.72 -5.28
N SER A 121 -7.25 11.72 -5.69
CA SER A 121 -7.75 11.59 -7.07
C SER A 121 -8.88 12.59 -7.41
N ASN A 122 -9.46 13.25 -6.41
CA ASN A 122 -10.48 14.27 -6.64
C ASN A 122 -9.87 15.63 -7.07
N LEU A 123 -8.79 16.02 -6.42
CA LEU A 123 -8.10 17.30 -6.71
C LEU A 123 -6.81 17.12 -7.50
N ASN A 124 -6.42 15.88 -7.81
CA ASN A 124 -5.18 15.53 -8.50
C ASN A 124 -3.96 16.07 -7.72
N LYS A 125 -3.87 15.71 -6.44
CA LYS A 125 -2.81 16.15 -5.54
C LYS A 125 -2.16 14.96 -4.85
N VAL A 126 -0.87 15.07 -4.62
CA VAL A 126 -0.13 14.17 -3.74
C VAL A 126 -0.09 14.79 -2.34
N VAL A 127 -0.43 14.01 -1.32
CA VAL A 127 -0.27 14.44 0.07
C VAL A 127 0.83 13.62 0.70
N ILE A 128 1.83 14.28 1.26
CA ILE A 128 2.96 13.66 1.98
C ILE A 128 2.84 14.05 3.45
N ALA A 129 2.83 13.05 4.34
CA ALA A 129 2.90 13.28 5.79
C ALA A 129 4.21 12.74 6.33
N TYR A 130 4.85 13.49 7.23
CA TYR A 130 6.18 13.18 7.76
C TYR A 130 6.34 13.70 9.18
N ARG A 131 7.37 13.19 9.88
CA ARG A 131 7.89 13.81 11.09
C ARG A 131 8.94 14.84 10.72
N ASP A 132 8.71 16.07 11.10
CA ASP A 132 9.61 17.18 10.90
C ASP A 132 10.51 17.31 12.14
N SER A 133 11.75 16.83 12.05
CA SER A 133 12.65 16.81 13.19
C SER A 133 13.16 18.20 13.58
N ASP A 134 13.28 19.10 12.63
CA ASP A 134 13.74 20.47 12.86
C ASP A 134 12.64 21.32 13.50
N ASN A 135 11.39 20.91 13.37
CA ASN A 135 10.23 21.49 14.05
C ASN A 135 9.78 20.60 15.23
N SER A 136 10.66 20.35 16.18
CA SER A 136 10.35 19.59 17.41
C SER A 136 9.79 18.19 17.17
N SER A 137 10.07 17.57 16.03
CA SER A 137 9.55 16.27 15.60
C SER A 137 8.02 16.25 15.39
N TYR A 138 7.41 17.40 15.12
CA TYR A 138 5.97 17.53 14.89
C TYR A 138 5.50 16.73 13.67
N GLY A 139 4.27 16.30 13.74
CA GLY A 139 3.58 15.71 12.59
C GLY A 139 3.18 16.79 11.59
N THR A 140 3.77 16.75 10.39
CA THR A 140 3.60 17.78 9.35
C THR A 140 3.14 17.11 8.05
N ALA A 141 2.35 17.81 7.26
CA ALA A 141 1.93 17.36 5.94
C ALA A 141 2.06 18.48 4.91
N VAL A 142 2.35 18.09 3.66
CA VAL A 142 2.46 19.00 2.52
C VAL A 142 1.70 18.47 1.32
N VAL A 143 1.17 19.39 0.50
CA VAL A 143 0.42 19.07 -0.71
C VAL A 143 1.27 19.35 -1.95
N GLY A 144 1.46 18.29 -2.77
CA GLY A 144 2.22 18.35 -4.02
C GLY A 144 1.31 18.38 -5.26
N THR A 145 1.76 19.04 -6.30
CA THR A 145 1.13 19.07 -7.63
C THR A 145 2.12 18.58 -8.68
N VAL A 146 1.78 17.48 -9.35
CA VAL A 146 2.59 16.93 -10.43
C VAL A 146 2.28 17.66 -11.74
N SER A 147 3.32 17.98 -12.49
CA SER A 147 3.23 18.56 -13.83
C SER A 147 4.34 18.00 -14.73
N GLY A 148 3.97 17.14 -15.66
CA GLY A 148 4.94 16.39 -16.46
C GLY A 148 5.80 15.46 -15.59
N THR A 149 7.11 15.70 -15.52
CA THR A 149 8.06 14.98 -14.67
C THR A 149 8.53 15.79 -13.45
N ALA A 150 7.87 16.93 -13.18
CA ALA A 150 8.17 17.79 -12.05
C ALA A 150 7.05 17.72 -11.02
N ILE A 151 7.38 18.05 -9.77
CA ILE A 151 6.41 18.23 -8.69
C ILE A 151 6.70 19.58 -8.00
N SER A 152 5.65 20.28 -7.59
CA SER A 152 5.76 21.51 -6.80
C SER A 152 4.91 21.38 -5.54
N PHE A 153 5.32 22.04 -4.47
CA PHE A 153 4.70 21.89 -3.16
C PHE A 153 4.09 23.20 -2.66
N GLY A 154 2.99 23.10 -1.91
CA GLY A 154 2.44 24.19 -1.13
C GLY A 154 3.19 24.38 0.19
N THR A 155 2.62 25.16 1.09
CA THR A 155 3.20 25.37 2.43
C THR A 155 2.89 24.17 3.31
N PRO A 156 3.90 23.58 4.02
CA PRO A 156 3.68 22.55 5.01
C PRO A 156 2.74 22.98 6.14
N VAL A 157 1.92 22.08 6.63
CA VAL A 157 0.95 22.32 7.71
C VAL A 157 1.12 21.28 8.81
N VAL A 158 1.31 21.72 10.03
CA VAL A 158 1.39 20.86 11.22
C VAL A 158 0.01 20.27 11.51
N PHE A 159 -0.09 18.93 11.60
CA PHE A 159 -1.31 18.24 12.03
C PHE A 159 -1.24 17.76 13.48
N GLU A 160 -0.02 17.62 14.03
CA GLU A 160 0.22 17.24 15.42
C GLU A 160 1.39 18.02 15.98
N SER A 161 1.16 18.74 17.08
CA SER A 161 2.17 19.56 17.76
C SER A 161 2.95 18.80 18.85
N ALA A 162 3.09 17.51 18.65
CA ALA A 162 3.95 16.61 19.42
C ALA A 162 4.76 15.73 18.47
N SER A 163 5.72 14.99 19.01
CA SER A 163 6.49 14.03 18.22
C SER A 163 5.57 12.89 17.75
N VAL A 164 5.67 12.57 16.45
CA VAL A 164 4.92 11.48 15.85
C VAL A 164 5.84 10.39 15.33
N SER A 165 5.35 9.15 15.34
CA SER A 165 6.03 8.01 14.74
C SER A 165 5.01 7.06 14.10
N SER A 166 5.50 6.04 13.41
CA SER A 166 4.66 4.93 12.88
C SER A 166 3.39 5.44 12.21
N LYS A 167 3.49 5.95 10.98
CA LYS A 167 2.36 6.56 10.27
C LYS A 167 1.82 5.69 9.16
N GLY A 168 0.49 5.78 8.95
CA GLY A 168 -0.20 5.37 7.75
C GLY A 168 -1.02 6.53 7.19
N ILE A 169 -1.18 6.57 5.88
CA ILE A 169 -1.99 7.57 5.19
C ILE A 169 -2.86 6.90 4.13
N THR A 170 -4.10 7.34 3.99
CA THR A 170 -4.98 6.88 2.91
C THR A 170 -5.91 8.00 2.45
N PHE A 171 -6.41 7.88 1.22
CA PHE A 171 -7.40 8.80 0.67
C PHE A 171 -8.79 8.14 0.63
N ASP A 172 -9.73 8.72 1.35
CA ASP A 172 -11.15 8.40 1.27
C ASP A 172 -11.73 9.09 0.02
N SER A 173 -11.82 8.32 -1.06
CA SER A 173 -12.33 8.80 -2.35
C SER A 173 -13.85 9.07 -2.36
N ASN A 174 -14.59 8.58 -1.37
CA ASN A 174 -16.02 8.81 -1.23
C ASN A 174 -16.34 10.20 -0.65
N LEU A 175 -15.57 10.61 0.35
CA LEU A 175 -15.75 11.91 1.03
C LEU A 175 -14.70 12.94 0.62
N ASN A 176 -13.73 12.56 -0.23
CA ASN A 176 -12.59 13.39 -0.64
C ASN A 176 -11.80 13.90 0.56
N LYS A 177 -11.39 12.97 1.43
CA LYS A 177 -10.64 13.25 2.64
C LYS A 177 -9.35 12.42 2.70
N VAL A 178 -8.33 13.01 3.27
CA VAL A 178 -7.11 12.31 3.64
C VAL A 178 -7.22 11.89 5.10
N VAL A 179 -6.89 10.65 5.42
CA VAL A 179 -6.82 10.16 6.80
C VAL A 179 -5.37 9.81 7.11
N ILE A 180 -4.83 10.40 8.17
CA ILE A 180 -3.49 10.11 8.70
C ILE A 180 -3.69 9.44 10.04
N ALA A 181 -3.13 8.23 10.22
CA ALA A 181 -3.07 7.54 11.50
C ALA A 181 -1.61 7.47 11.96
N TYR A 182 -1.37 7.70 13.24
CA TYR A 182 -0.02 7.83 13.80
C TYR A 182 0.04 7.45 15.28
N SER A 183 1.25 7.19 15.76
CA SER A 183 1.56 7.11 17.17
C SER A 183 1.86 8.51 17.70
N ASP A 184 1.10 8.97 18.69
CA ASP A 184 1.20 10.29 19.28
C ASP A 184 2.04 10.25 20.56
N ALA A 185 3.31 10.64 20.48
CA ALA A 185 4.20 10.67 21.65
C ALA A 185 3.78 11.73 22.68
N GLY A 186 3.05 12.77 22.27
CA GLY A 186 2.45 13.75 23.19
C GLY A 186 1.35 13.16 24.06
N ASN A 187 0.78 12.03 23.62
CA ASN A 187 -0.25 11.28 24.33
C ASN A 187 0.21 9.83 24.61
N SER A 188 1.40 9.66 25.18
CA SER A 188 1.94 8.36 25.60
C SER A 188 2.06 7.30 24.47
N GLY A 189 2.23 7.73 23.24
CA GLY A 189 2.31 6.85 22.09
C GLY A 189 0.95 6.27 21.62
N TYR A 190 -0.16 6.83 22.10
CA TYR A 190 -1.50 6.35 21.73
C TYR A 190 -1.73 6.43 20.22
N GLY A 191 -2.41 5.42 19.72
CA GLY A 191 -2.84 5.40 18.32
C GLY A 191 -3.89 6.49 18.07
N THR A 192 -3.53 7.48 17.25
CA THR A 192 -4.35 8.65 16.95
C THR A 192 -4.55 8.80 15.45
N ALA A 193 -5.72 9.24 15.03
CA ALA A 193 -5.98 9.55 13.62
C ALA A 193 -6.59 10.93 13.45
N ILE A 194 -6.31 11.55 12.30
CA ILE A 194 -6.81 12.88 11.95
C ILE A 194 -7.29 12.91 10.50
N VAL A 195 -8.33 13.70 10.24
CA VAL A 195 -8.92 13.84 8.91
C VAL A 195 -8.51 15.17 8.30
N GLY A 196 -7.87 15.11 7.12
CA GLY A 196 -7.45 16.26 6.34
C GLY A 196 -8.38 16.56 5.18
N THR A 197 -8.50 17.83 4.86
CA THR A 197 -9.21 18.34 3.67
C THR A 197 -8.25 19.15 2.81
N VAL A 198 -7.96 18.66 1.60
CA VAL A 198 -7.13 19.37 0.64
C VAL A 198 -7.93 20.48 -0.05
N SER A 199 -7.31 21.63 -0.24
CA SER A 199 -7.86 22.78 -1.00
C SER A 199 -6.74 23.50 -1.72
N GLY A 200 -6.73 23.42 -3.04
CA GLY A 200 -5.64 23.93 -3.86
C GLY A 200 -4.31 23.24 -3.55
N THR A 201 -3.35 23.96 -2.99
CA THR A 201 -2.04 23.44 -2.57
C THR A 201 -1.89 23.42 -1.04
N SER A 202 -2.97 23.55 -0.30
CA SER A 202 -2.98 23.50 1.17
C SER A 202 -3.83 22.36 1.68
N ILE A 203 -3.62 21.97 2.93
CA ILE A 203 -4.44 21.01 3.65
C ILE A 203 -4.84 21.60 5.00
N SER A 204 -6.07 21.34 5.43
CA SER A 204 -6.56 21.70 6.77
C SER A 204 -7.03 20.44 7.48
N PHE A 205 -6.92 20.42 8.80
CA PHE A 205 -7.22 19.24 9.62
C PHE A 205 -8.38 19.46 10.56
N GLY A 206 -9.14 18.38 10.82
CA GLY A 206 -10.12 18.31 11.90
C GLY A 206 -9.46 18.10 13.26
N SER A 207 -10.23 17.65 14.24
CA SER A 207 -9.67 17.28 15.55
C SER A 207 -9.10 15.87 15.51
N PRO A 208 -7.93 15.61 16.13
CA PRO A 208 -7.40 14.26 16.26
C PRO A 208 -8.30 13.40 17.17
N VAL A 209 -8.38 12.10 16.86
CA VAL A 209 -9.21 11.13 17.61
C VAL A 209 -8.35 9.90 17.91
N VAL A 210 -8.29 9.52 19.19
CA VAL A 210 -7.59 8.31 19.65
C VAL A 210 -8.38 7.08 19.18
N PHE A 211 -7.69 6.15 18.51
CA PHE A 211 -8.25 4.84 18.12
C PHE A 211 -7.75 3.70 18.99
N ALA A 212 -6.59 3.85 19.64
CA ALA A 212 -6.03 2.88 20.57
C ALA A 212 -5.43 3.61 21.77
N SER A 213 -5.89 3.29 22.98
CA SER A 213 -5.42 3.94 24.23
C SER A 213 -4.21 3.25 24.83
N ALA A 214 -3.28 2.83 23.97
CA ALA A 214 -1.97 2.27 24.30
C ALA A 214 -0.96 2.71 23.24
N ASP A 215 0.34 2.49 23.51
CA ASP A 215 1.40 2.72 22.52
C ASP A 215 1.16 1.83 21.28
N THR A 216 1.13 2.46 20.12
CA THR A 216 0.94 1.80 18.83
C THR A 216 2.16 1.95 17.95
N GLN A 217 2.51 0.92 17.22
CA GLN A 217 3.66 0.94 16.32
C GLN A 217 3.31 0.29 14.99
N ASN A 218 4.12 0.57 13.96
CA ASN A 218 3.97 -0.01 12.62
C ASN A 218 2.56 0.16 12.05
N VAL A 219 2.05 1.37 12.09
CA VAL A 219 0.70 1.73 11.64
C VAL A 219 0.63 1.72 10.11
N SER A 220 -0.35 1.05 9.56
CA SER A 220 -0.69 1.05 8.14
C SER A 220 -2.18 1.30 7.94
N THR A 221 -2.55 2.00 6.87
CA THR A 221 -3.94 2.36 6.59
C THR A 221 -4.32 2.03 5.15
N THR A 222 -5.58 1.64 4.95
CA THR A 222 -6.18 1.53 3.63
C THR A 222 -7.63 1.99 3.65
N PHE A 223 -8.15 2.42 2.49
CA PHE A 223 -9.54 2.78 2.33
C PHE A 223 -10.30 1.65 1.63
N ASP A 224 -11.26 1.07 2.32
CA ASP A 224 -12.24 0.13 1.77
C ASP A 224 -13.36 0.93 1.10
N SER A 225 -13.26 1.09 -0.21
CA SER A 225 -14.24 1.85 -1.00
C SER A 225 -15.58 1.14 -1.15
N ALA A 226 -15.67 -0.17 -0.88
CA ALA A 226 -16.93 -0.90 -0.93
C ALA A 226 -17.80 -0.66 0.30
N SER A 227 -17.20 -0.55 1.48
CA SER A 227 -17.90 -0.25 2.73
C SER A 227 -17.83 1.23 3.13
N ASN A 228 -17.03 2.05 2.42
CA ASN A 228 -16.71 3.43 2.77
C ASN A 228 -16.11 3.54 4.18
N LYS A 229 -15.09 2.74 4.43
CA LYS A 229 -14.42 2.68 5.73
C LYS A 229 -12.91 2.79 5.58
N VAL A 230 -12.28 3.35 6.58
CA VAL A 230 -10.83 3.31 6.75
C VAL A 230 -10.49 2.12 7.64
N VAL A 231 -9.54 1.30 7.22
CA VAL A 231 -8.99 0.23 8.05
C VAL A 231 -7.58 0.65 8.47
N ILE A 232 -7.32 0.57 9.77
CA ILE A 232 -6.01 0.81 10.37
C ILE A 232 -5.52 -0.50 10.97
N ALA A 233 -4.37 -1.00 10.51
CA ALA A 233 -3.67 -2.13 11.07
C ALA A 233 -2.42 -1.65 11.80
N TYR A 234 -2.11 -2.22 12.97
CA TYR A 234 -1.01 -1.76 13.81
C TYR A 234 -0.54 -2.85 14.77
N ARG A 235 0.64 -2.66 15.33
CA ARG A 235 1.11 -3.39 16.51
C ARG A 235 0.63 -2.70 17.77
N ASP A 236 -0.13 -3.41 18.59
CA ASP A 236 -0.62 -2.93 19.87
C ASP A 236 0.36 -3.32 20.99
N VAL A 237 1.18 -2.36 21.42
CA VAL A 237 2.18 -2.59 22.48
C VAL A 237 1.49 -2.82 23.83
N GLY A 238 0.31 -2.21 24.05
CA GLY A 238 -0.47 -2.38 25.25
C GLY A 238 -1.13 -3.76 25.38
N ASN A 239 -1.20 -4.50 24.26
CA ASN A 239 -1.74 -5.86 24.19
C ASN A 239 -0.66 -6.84 23.72
N ASP A 240 0.40 -7.00 24.48
CA ASP A 240 1.50 -7.95 24.23
C ASP A 240 2.13 -7.86 22.82
N ASN A 241 2.10 -6.68 22.18
CA ASN A 241 2.56 -6.45 20.82
C ASN A 241 1.80 -7.23 19.74
N TYR A 242 0.55 -7.54 19.97
CA TYR A 242 -0.29 -8.24 19.02
C TYR A 242 -0.60 -7.40 17.78
N GLY A 243 -0.79 -8.09 16.67
CA GLY A 243 -1.30 -7.48 15.45
C GLY A 243 -2.79 -7.19 15.57
N THR A 244 -3.16 -5.92 15.57
CA THR A 244 -4.53 -5.44 15.80
C THR A 244 -4.99 -4.57 14.63
N ALA A 245 -6.28 -4.62 14.32
CA ALA A 245 -6.89 -3.72 13.35
C ALA A 245 -8.18 -3.11 13.87
N ILE A 246 -8.49 -1.93 13.36
CA ILE A 246 -9.71 -1.19 13.72
C ILE A 246 -10.33 -0.53 12.48
N VAL A 247 -11.66 -0.36 12.50
CA VAL A 247 -12.42 0.24 11.41
C VAL A 247 -12.85 1.65 11.79
N GLY A 248 -12.47 2.62 10.96
CA GLY A 248 -12.83 4.02 11.07
C GLY A 248 -13.95 4.43 10.10
N THR A 249 -14.82 5.30 10.56
CA THR A 249 -15.87 5.94 9.76
C THR A 249 -15.63 7.44 9.72
N VAL A 250 -15.32 7.98 8.55
CA VAL A 250 -15.15 9.42 8.35
C VAL A 250 -16.51 10.09 8.20
N SER A 251 -16.68 11.27 8.81
CA SER A 251 -17.86 12.12 8.69
C SER A 251 -17.43 13.60 8.76
N GLY A 252 -17.50 14.28 7.63
CA GLY A 252 -16.96 15.65 7.50
C GLY A 252 -15.46 15.69 7.74
N THR A 253 -15.02 16.32 8.82
CA THR A 253 -13.61 16.39 9.25
C THR A 253 -13.34 15.57 10.52
N ALA A 254 -14.29 14.74 10.93
CA ALA A 254 -14.17 13.85 12.08
C ALA A 254 -14.06 12.39 11.64
N ILE A 255 -13.51 11.55 12.50
CA ILE A 255 -13.48 10.10 12.35
C ILE A 255 -13.95 9.45 13.66
N SER A 256 -14.70 8.36 13.56
CA SER A 256 -15.10 7.54 14.71
C SER A 256 -14.71 6.09 14.46
N PHE A 257 -14.47 5.33 15.52
CA PHE A 257 -13.94 3.98 15.43
C PHE A 257 -14.89 2.93 15.99
N GLY A 258 -14.84 1.74 15.42
CA GLY A 258 -15.46 0.54 15.98
C GLY A 258 -14.62 -0.07 17.09
N SER A 259 -14.78 -1.37 17.32
CA SER A 259 -13.95 -2.11 18.28
C SER A 259 -12.69 -2.63 17.63
N GLU A 260 -11.61 -2.63 18.37
CA GLU A 260 -10.36 -3.29 18.00
C GLU A 260 -10.55 -4.79 17.82
N ALA A 261 -9.83 -5.38 16.86
CA ALA A 261 -9.85 -6.81 16.60
C ALA A 261 -8.43 -7.32 16.34
N VAL A 262 -8.02 -8.35 17.08
CA VAL A 262 -6.71 -8.97 16.95
C VAL A 262 -6.72 -9.92 15.75
N PHE A 263 -5.76 -9.73 14.82
CA PHE A 263 -5.53 -10.65 13.70
C PHE A 263 -4.34 -11.59 13.91
N GLU A 264 -3.43 -11.22 14.82
CA GLU A 264 -2.26 -12.01 15.19
C GLU A 264 -2.00 -11.89 16.71
N SER A 265 -1.95 -13.03 17.39
CA SER A 265 -1.67 -13.10 18.85
C SER A 265 -0.20 -13.34 19.18
N GLY A 266 0.68 -12.98 18.28
CA GLY A 266 2.13 -13.00 18.43
C GLY A 266 2.73 -11.62 18.20
N PHE A 267 4.04 -11.50 18.47
CA PHE A 267 4.80 -10.28 18.19
C PHE A 267 4.76 -9.94 16.70
N THR A 268 4.26 -8.75 16.36
CA THR A 268 4.02 -8.28 14.99
C THR A 268 4.90 -7.05 14.69
N PRO A 269 6.15 -7.20 14.21
CA PRO A 269 7.10 -6.09 14.06
C PRO A 269 6.81 -5.16 12.89
N GLY A 270 5.88 -5.48 12.01
CA GLY A 270 5.53 -4.64 10.85
C GLY A 270 4.16 -4.96 10.32
N THR A 271 3.47 -3.97 9.76
CA THR A 271 2.19 -4.18 9.09
C THR A 271 2.12 -3.37 7.80
N SER A 272 1.51 -3.95 6.77
CA SER A 272 1.09 -3.24 5.57
C SER A 272 -0.28 -3.75 5.15
N CYS A 273 -1.19 -2.87 4.77
CA CYS A 273 -2.52 -3.27 4.36
C CYS A 273 -2.91 -2.64 3.02
N THR A 274 -3.66 -3.40 2.23
CA THR A 274 -4.20 -2.96 0.94
C THR A 274 -5.64 -3.43 0.77
N PHE A 275 -6.42 -2.69 -0.01
CA PHE A 275 -7.81 -3.04 -0.30
C PHE A 275 -7.91 -3.71 -1.68
N ASP A 276 -8.35 -4.95 -1.70
CA ASP A 276 -8.74 -5.69 -2.91
C ASP A 276 -10.17 -5.31 -3.30
N SER A 277 -10.28 -4.40 -4.25
CA SER A 277 -11.56 -3.89 -4.74
C SER A 277 -12.35 -4.91 -5.58
N ASN A 278 -11.72 -5.99 -6.03
CA ASN A 278 -12.39 -7.05 -6.78
C ASN A 278 -13.16 -8.01 -5.85
N SER A 279 -12.55 -8.37 -4.73
CA SER A 279 -13.18 -9.28 -3.74
C SER A 279 -13.87 -8.52 -2.59
N ASN A 280 -13.72 -7.19 -2.53
CA ASN A 280 -14.14 -6.33 -1.43
C ASN A 280 -13.56 -6.83 -0.09
N LYS A 281 -12.26 -7.01 -0.06
CA LYS A 281 -11.51 -7.48 1.11
C LYS A 281 -10.31 -6.58 1.39
N VAL A 282 -9.94 -6.51 2.64
CA VAL A 282 -8.66 -5.94 3.05
C VAL A 282 -7.67 -7.08 3.23
N VAL A 283 -6.48 -6.93 2.69
CA VAL A 283 -5.37 -7.87 2.95
C VAL A 283 -4.37 -7.17 3.85
N ILE A 284 -4.05 -7.80 4.97
CA ILE A 284 -3.03 -7.33 5.91
C ILE A 284 -1.85 -8.29 5.80
N VAL A 285 -0.66 -7.75 5.53
CA VAL A 285 0.60 -8.49 5.49
C VAL A 285 1.47 -8.07 6.66
N TYR A 286 2.12 -9.03 7.29
CA TYR A 286 2.90 -8.78 8.49
C TYR A 286 3.93 -9.88 8.73
N PRO A 287 5.08 -9.56 9.33
CA PRO A 287 5.94 -10.56 9.95
C PRO A 287 5.33 -10.99 11.28
N ALA A 288 5.37 -12.26 11.60
CA ALA A 288 4.97 -12.77 12.91
C ALA A 288 5.89 -13.89 13.38
N ASN A 289 6.08 -13.93 14.68
CA ASN A 289 6.80 -15.01 15.33
C ASN A 289 5.86 -15.82 16.21
N PRO A 290 5.45 -17.03 15.78
CA PRO A 290 4.54 -17.85 16.57
C PRO A 290 5.18 -18.44 17.84
N SER A 291 6.51 -18.30 18.03
CA SER A 291 7.25 -18.98 19.11
C SER A 291 8.04 -18.07 20.05
N SER A 292 7.76 -16.77 20.13
CA SER A 292 8.38 -15.78 21.04
C SER A 292 9.92 -15.63 20.96
N PHE A 293 10.62 -16.59 20.36
CA PHE A 293 12.06 -16.57 20.11
C PHE A 293 12.34 -17.24 18.77
N GLY A 294 12.62 -16.47 17.73
CA GLY A 294 12.94 -17.05 16.44
C GLY A 294 12.75 -16.11 15.26
N GLN A 295 12.52 -16.70 14.12
CA GLN A 295 12.37 -15.97 12.86
C GLN A 295 10.93 -15.44 12.71
N ASN A 296 10.82 -14.21 12.25
CA ASN A 296 9.53 -13.61 11.91
C ASN A 296 9.13 -14.02 10.50
N TYR A 297 8.26 -14.99 10.35
CA TYR A 297 7.76 -15.44 9.05
C TYR A 297 6.81 -14.42 8.44
N GLY A 298 6.83 -14.31 7.13
CA GLY A 298 5.89 -13.46 6.40
C GLY A 298 4.50 -14.08 6.33
N HIS A 299 3.51 -13.40 6.89
CA HIS A 299 2.11 -13.81 6.93
C HIS A 299 1.23 -12.82 6.17
N ALA A 300 0.15 -13.31 5.61
CA ALA A 300 -0.95 -12.50 5.10
C ALA A 300 -2.28 -13.04 5.61
N VAL A 301 -3.19 -12.14 5.97
CA VAL A 301 -4.55 -12.47 6.36
C VAL A 301 -5.55 -11.64 5.56
N VAL A 302 -6.66 -12.27 5.18
CA VAL A 302 -7.76 -11.61 4.47
C VAL A 302 -8.82 -11.17 5.48
N ALA A 303 -9.13 -9.89 5.48
CA ALA A 303 -10.10 -9.29 6.39
C ALA A 303 -11.40 -8.90 5.67
N THR A 304 -12.50 -9.02 6.38
CA THR A 304 -13.84 -8.59 5.93
C THR A 304 -14.37 -7.50 6.85
N VAL A 305 -14.65 -6.34 6.28
CA VAL A 305 -15.30 -5.23 6.99
C VAL A 305 -16.82 -5.39 6.93
N SER A 306 -17.49 -5.21 8.06
CA SER A 306 -18.95 -5.22 8.17
C SER A 306 -19.42 -4.16 9.17
N GLY A 307 -19.98 -3.08 8.65
CA GLY A 307 -20.29 -1.89 9.45
C GLY A 307 -19.04 -1.27 10.05
N THR A 308 -18.89 -1.30 11.37
CA THR A 308 -17.69 -0.83 12.09
C THR A 308 -16.85 -1.98 12.67
N SER A 309 -17.15 -3.22 12.29
CA SER A 309 -16.44 -4.41 12.73
C SER A 309 -15.57 -4.97 11.61
N ILE A 310 -14.50 -5.66 11.98
CA ILE A 310 -13.62 -6.38 11.08
C ILE A 310 -13.44 -7.82 11.58
N SER A 311 -13.42 -8.77 10.65
CA SER A 311 -13.17 -10.19 10.93
C SER A 311 -12.13 -10.74 9.97
N PHE A 312 -11.41 -11.78 10.38
CA PHE A 312 -10.25 -12.29 9.66
C PHE A 312 -10.45 -13.74 9.24
N GLY A 313 -9.92 -14.08 8.08
CA GLY A 313 -9.74 -15.47 7.64
C GLY A 313 -8.56 -16.13 8.36
N THR A 314 -8.15 -17.28 7.86
CA THR A 314 -6.95 -17.96 8.39
C THR A 314 -5.69 -17.30 7.80
N PRO A 315 -4.72 -16.91 8.63
CA PRO A 315 -3.43 -16.41 8.14
C PRO A 315 -2.70 -17.47 7.29
N VAL A 316 -2.05 -17.01 6.23
CA VAL A 316 -1.26 -17.85 5.32
C VAL A 316 0.18 -17.36 5.31
N VAL A 317 1.13 -18.26 5.48
CA VAL A 317 2.57 -17.96 5.38
C VAL A 317 2.92 -17.81 3.90
N TYR A 318 3.49 -16.66 3.51
CA TYR A 318 4.03 -16.44 2.18
C TYR A 318 5.56 -16.57 2.13
N GLU A 319 6.22 -16.40 3.30
CA GLU A 319 7.65 -16.59 3.46
C GLU A 319 7.94 -17.31 4.79
N SER A 320 8.64 -18.44 4.72
CA SER A 320 8.97 -19.30 5.88
C SER A 320 10.35 -19.03 6.46
N ALA A 321 11.01 -17.98 6.01
CA ALA A 321 12.21 -17.44 6.60
C ALA A 321 11.92 -16.09 7.26
N ASN A 322 12.94 -15.48 7.87
CA ASN A 322 12.78 -14.20 8.51
C ASN A 322 12.45 -13.11 7.48
N THR A 323 11.34 -12.43 7.65
CA THR A 323 11.04 -11.17 6.98
C THR A 323 11.23 -10.04 7.97
N TYR A 324 11.88 -8.95 7.53
CA TYR A 324 12.11 -7.79 8.37
C TYR A 324 10.97 -6.76 8.20
N ASP A 325 11.06 -5.63 8.86
CA ASP A 325 10.03 -4.56 8.90
C ASP A 325 9.71 -3.93 7.52
N GLY A 326 10.29 -4.43 6.44
CA GLY A 326 10.22 -3.87 5.10
C GLY A 326 9.13 -4.45 4.20
N ASN A 327 8.00 -4.94 4.74
CA ASN A 327 6.91 -5.45 3.91
C ASN A 327 6.07 -4.31 3.35
N SER A 328 5.74 -4.37 2.07
CA SER A 328 4.79 -3.45 1.44
C SER A 328 3.86 -4.21 0.51
N ALA A 329 2.57 -3.92 0.60
CA ALA A 329 1.53 -4.56 -0.20
C ALA A 329 0.75 -3.54 -1.01
N THR A 330 0.45 -3.89 -2.26
CA THR A 330 -0.46 -3.13 -3.12
C THR A 330 -1.40 -4.06 -3.87
N PHE A 331 -2.54 -3.54 -4.30
CA PHE A 331 -3.50 -4.31 -5.10
C PHE A 331 -3.44 -3.90 -6.57
N ASP A 332 -3.10 -4.86 -7.42
CA ASP A 332 -3.21 -4.77 -8.88
C ASP A 332 -4.65 -5.04 -9.28
N SER A 333 -5.41 -3.97 -9.51
CA SER A 333 -6.83 -4.03 -9.84
C SER A 333 -7.11 -4.55 -11.26
N LEU A 334 -6.13 -4.55 -12.16
CA LEU A 334 -6.29 -5.05 -13.52
C LEU A 334 -6.10 -6.57 -13.60
N SER A 335 -5.16 -7.11 -12.84
CA SER A 335 -4.92 -8.57 -12.76
C SER A 335 -5.68 -9.22 -11.61
N ASN A 336 -6.32 -8.44 -10.72
CA ASN A 336 -6.96 -8.89 -9.49
C ASN A 336 -5.99 -9.68 -8.61
N LYS A 337 -4.85 -9.07 -8.30
CA LYS A 337 -3.78 -9.68 -7.51
C LYS A 337 -3.30 -8.74 -6.42
N VAL A 338 -2.95 -9.32 -5.29
CA VAL A 338 -2.18 -8.63 -4.25
C VAL A 338 -0.71 -8.88 -4.52
N VAL A 339 0.07 -7.82 -4.57
CA VAL A 339 1.52 -7.90 -4.75
C VAL A 339 2.18 -7.48 -3.45
N ILE A 340 3.05 -8.34 -2.92
CA ILE A 340 3.78 -8.14 -1.67
C ILE A 340 5.26 -8.10 -2.01
N ALA A 341 5.92 -6.99 -1.71
CA ALA A 341 7.38 -6.87 -1.76
C ALA A 341 7.95 -6.91 -0.33
N TYR A 342 9.04 -7.62 -0.13
CA TYR A 342 9.61 -7.86 1.21
C TYR A 342 11.11 -8.12 1.15
N THR A 343 11.76 -8.00 2.32
CA THR A 343 13.15 -8.39 2.53
C THR A 343 13.18 -9.86 2.92
N ASP A 344 13.78 -10.70 2.09
CA ASP A 344 13.87 -12.15 2.29
C ASP A 344 15.13 -12.54 3.08
N GLY A 345 14.98 -12.70 4.39
CA GLY A 345 16.08 -13.11 5.26
C GLY A 345 16.56 -14.54 5.03
N GLY A 346 15.76 -15.38 4.37
CA GLY A 346 16.16 -16.73 3.95
C GLY A 346 17.07 -16.72 2.73
N ASN A 347 17.07 -15.60 1.98
CA ASN A 347 17.84 -15.42 0.77
C ASN A 347 18.78 -14.19 0.88
N SER A 348 19.63 -14.15 1.87
CA SER A 348 20.62 -13.07 2.07
C SER A 348 20.03 -11.66 2.18
N SER A 349 18.79 -11.54 2.64
CA SER A 349 18.02 -10.30 2.73
C SER A 349 17.73 -9.65 1.36
N TYR A 350 17.70 -10.43 0.29
CA TYR A 350 17.38 -9.95 -1.05
C TYR A 350 15.95 -9.35 -1.10
N GLY A 351 15.81 -8.34 -1.96
CA GLY A 351 14.49 -7.80 -2.28
C GLY A 351 13.68 -8.82 -3.09
N THR A 352 12.59 -9.30 -2.52
CA THR A 352 11.75 -10.36 -3.09
C THR A 352 10.30 -9.91 -3.21
N VAL A 353 9.63 -10.33 -4.26
CA VAL A 353 8.21 -10.05 -4.50
C VAL A 353 7.43 -11.34 -4.69
N ILE A 354 6.21 -11.39 -4.16
CA ILE A 354 5.30 -12.52 -4.34
C ILE A 354 3.90 -12.01 -4.69
N VAL A 355 3.18 -12.79 -5.49
CA VAL A 355 1.84 -12.44 -5.97
C VAL A 355 0.80 -13.35 -5.34
N GLY A 356 -0.18 -12.74 -4.69
CA GLY A 356 -1.30 -13.41 -4.01
C GLY A 356 -2.61 -13.30 -4.80
N THR A 357 -3.45 -14.32 -4.65
CA THR A 357 -4.82 -14.35 -5.17
C THR A 357 -5.80 -14.56 -4.03
N VAL A 358 -6.69 -13.59 -3.81
CA VAL A 358 -7.74 -13.68 -2.80
C VAL A 358 -8.91 -14.49 -3.33
N SER A 359 -9.46 -15.37 -2.49
CA SER A 359 -10.67 -16.15 -2.77
C SER A 359 -11.49 -16.33 -1.48
N GLY A 360 -12.60 -15.63 -1.39
CA GLY A 360 -13.38 -15.55 -0.15
C GLY A 360 -12.61 -14.90 0.99
N THR A 361 -12.30 -15.64 2.04
CA THR A 361 -11.49 -15.20 3.19
C THR A 361 -10.09 -15.81 3.20
N ASN A 362 -9.67 -16.42 2.09
CA ASN A 362 -8.35 -17.04 1.94
C ASN A 362 -7.51 -16.30 0.90
N ILE A 363 -6.19 -16.43 1.00
CA ILE A 363 -5.24 -15.98 0.00
C ILE A 363 -4.31 -17.14 -0.35
N SER A 364 -3.94 -17.25 -1.61
CA SER A 364 -2.95 -18.23 -2.09
C SER A 364 -1.87 -17.52 -2.88
N PHE A 365 -0.64 -18.01 -2.83
CA PHE A 365 0.52 -17.38 -3.40
C PHE A 365 1.11 -18.16 -4.56
N GLY A 366 1.68 -17.44 -5.53
CA GLY A 366 2.54 -17.99 -6.57
C GLY A 366 3.96 -18.22 -6.08
N SER A 367 4.89 -18.40 -7.01
CA SER A 367 6.32 -18.47 -6.67
C SER A 367 6.89 -17.07 -6.44
N PRO A 368 7.77 -16.88 -5.44
CA PRO A 368 8.46 -15.61 -5.24
C PRO A 368 9.45 -15.34 -6.38
N ALA A 369 9.77 -14.07 -6.61
CA ALA A 369 10.79 -13.63 -7.53
C ALA A 369 11.66 -12.55 -6.90
N VAL A 370 12.97 -12.64 -7.10
CA VAL A 370 13.94 -11.64 -6.62
C VAL A 370 13.90 -10.44 -7.57
N PHE A 371 13.67 -9.24 -7.04
CA PHE A 371 13.77 -8.00 -7.78
C PHE A 371 15.12 -7.29 -7.54
N GLU A 372 15.77 -7.58 -6.40
CA GLU A 372 17.09 -7.05 -6.08
C GLU A 372 17.95 -8.13 -5.40
N SER A 373 19.13 -8.40 -5.96
CA SER A 373 20.07 -9.41 -5.46
C SER A 373 21.03 -8.86 -4.40
N ALA A 374 20.56 -7.89 -3.65
CA ALA A 374 21.21 -7.34 -2.46
C ALA A 374 20.17 -7.08 -1.38
N SER A 375 20.63 -6.73 -0.18
CA SER A 375 19.73 -6.38 0.91
C SER A 375 18.92 -5.12 0.55
N SER A 376 17.60 -5.22 0.66
CA SER A 376 16.66 -4.15 0.36
C SER A 376 15.85 -3.77 1.60
N THR A 377 15.76 -2.47 1.90
CA THR A 377 15.03 -1.96 3.06
C THR A 377 14.16 -0.77 2.68
N TYR A 378 13.29 -0.30 3.57
CA TYR A 378 12.35 0.80 3.30
C TYR A 378 11.55 0.59 2.01
N ILE A 379 11.04 -0.62 1.82
CA ILE A 379 10.31 -1.02 0.61
C ILE A 379 8.93 -0.36 0.60
N SER A 380 8.57 0.21 -0.54
CA SER A 380 7.24 0.77 -0.80
C SER A 380 6.75 0.37 -2.18
N THR A 381 5.48 -0.01 -2.29
CA THR A 381 4.86 -0.46 -3.54
C THR A 381 3.73 0.47 -3.97
N ALA A 382 3.66 0.77 -5.27
CA ALA A 382 2.55 1.50 -5.87
C ALA A 382 2.11 0.80 -7.16
N PHE A 383 0.80 0.68 -7.36
CA PHE A 383 0.25 0.12 -8.59
C PHE A 383 -0.05 1.23 -9.60
N ASP A 384 0.69 1.22 -10.70
CA ASP A 384 0.44 2.05 -11.87
C ASP A 384 -0.62 1.38 -12.75
N SER A 385 -1.86 1.82 -12.60
CA SER A 385 -3.00 1.30 -13.36
C SER A 385 -2.98 1.67 -14.85
N SER A 386 -2.19 2.66 -15.26
CA SER A 386 -2.08 3.09 -16.65
C SER A 386 -1.17 2.16 -17.46
N SER A 387 -0.09 1.69 -16.87
CA SER A 387 0.87 0.78 -17.52
C SER A 387 0.65 -0.68 -17.11
N ASN A 388 -0.25 -0.96 -16.16
CA ASN A 388 -0.44 -2.27 -15.54
C ASN A 388 0.87 -2.81 -14.95
N ARG A 389 1.50 -2.02 -14.10
CA ARG A 389 2.77 -2.35 -13.43
C ARG A 389 2.71 -2.00 -11.96
N VAL A 390 3.43 -2.79 -11.18
CA VAL A 390 3.75 -2.44 -9.80
C VAL A 390 5.16 -1.85 -9.78
N VAL A 391 5.27 -0.66 -9.23
CA VAL A 391 6.54 0.00 -8.96
C VAL A 391 6.93 -0.31 -7.52
N ILE A 392 8.17 -0.76 -7.32
CA ILE A 392 8.74 -1.06 -6.01
C ILE A 392 9.89 -0.09 -5.78
N ALA A 393 9.71 0.85 -4.86
CA ALA A 393 10.77 1.75 -4.42
C ALA A 393 11.43 1.19 -3.16
N TYR A 394 12.75 1.23 -3.08
CA TYR A 394 13.50 0.66 -1.98
C TYR A 394 14.86 1.33 -1.80
N ARG A 395 15.45 1.13 -0.63
CA ARG A 395 16.85 1.42 -0.36
C ARG A 395 17.68 0.21 -0.73
N ASP A 396 18.59 0.39 -1.68
CA ASP A 396 19.51 -0.65 -2.14
C ASP A 396 20.79 -0.62 -1.31
N VAL A 397 20.88 -1.53 -0.33
CA VAL A 397 22.05 -1.62 0.55
C VAL A 397 23.29 -2.10 -0.21
N GLY A 398 23.11 -2.90 -1.26
CA GLY A 398 24.20 -3.37 -2.12
C GLY A 398 24.81 -2.28 -3.00
N ASN A 399 24.06 -1.20 -3.24
CA ASN A 399 24.48 -0.05 -4.02
C ASN A 399 24.61 1.20 -3.15
N SER A 400 25.41 1.15 -2.11
CA SER A 400 25.72 2.30 -1.23
C SER A 400 24.47 2.94 -0.59
N ASN A 401 23.42 2.17 -0.36
CA ASN A 401 22.14 2.62 0.19
C ASN A 401 21.36 3.58 -0.72
N TYR A 402 21.59 3.55 -2.01
CA TYR A 402 20.90 4.41 -2.97
C TYR A 402 19.39 4.15 -3.00
N GLY A 403 18.62 5.18 -3.31
CA GLY A 403 17.22 5.05 -3.63
C GLY A 403 17.04 4.45 -5.03
N THR A 404 16.42 3.27 -5.10
CA THR A 404 16.26 2.48 -6.33
C THR A 404 14.80 2.06 -6.51
N SER A 405 14.39 1.88 -7.74
CA SER A 405 13.03 1.41 -8.05
C SER A 405 13.01 0.55 -9.33
#